data_92cd7b8644c7da92ed855ce7d5e1f55c
#
_entry.id   92cd7b8644c7da92ed855ce7d5e1f55c
#
_cell.length_a   1.000
_cell.length_b   1.000
_cell.length_c   1.000
_cell.angle_alpha   90.00
_cell.angle_beta   90.00
_cell.angle_gamma   90.00
#
_symmetry.space_group_name_H-M   'P 1'
#
loop_
_entity.id
_entity.type
_entity.pdbx_description
1 polymer ?
#
loop_
_entity_poly.entity_id
_entity_poly.type
_entity_poly.pdbx_seq_one_letter_code
_entity_poly.pdbx_strand_id
1 'polypeptide(L)'
;MFVENLKETLNLGKKLSHKLNPRSIVLLQGPIGAGKTSFVQGIAKGLSISEDITSPTFALSHHYNSGRIPLIHLDLYRLENISSAKEVFFSEEEEAIQTQAILVIEWPELIETVIDNFWKIEINYAKNHGRHYEIRDPKNFLTFS
;
A
#
# COMPACT_ATOMS: atom_id res chain seq x y z
N MET A 1 -14.91 -7.36 -2.49
CA MET A 1 -15.30 -7.19 -1.08
C MET A 1 -15.80 -5.78 -0.83
N PHE A 2 -16.93 -5.66 -0.16
CA PHE A 2 -17.51 -4.35 0.17
C PHE A 2 -17.10 -3.93 1.58
N VAL A 3 -16.71 -2.65 1.72
CA VAL A 3 -16.30 -2.05 2.99
C VAL A 3 -17.17 -0.82 3.23
N GLU A 4 -17.89 -0.80 4.34
CA GLU A 4 -18.92 0.19 4.60
C GLU A 4 -18.38 1.48 5.23
N ASN A 5 -17.36 1.37 6.09
CA ASN A 5 -16.89 2.50 6.90
C ASN A 5 -15.40 2.40 7.20
N LEU A 6 -14.87 3.43 7.87
CA LEU A 6 -13.47 3.51 8.25
C LEU A 6 -13.01 2.32 9.10
N LYS A 7 -13.83 1.90 10.05
CA LYS A 7 -13.48 0.78 10.92
C LYS A 7 -13.23 -0.51 10.12
N GLU A 8 -14.09 -0.78 9.14
CA GLU A 8 -13.93 -1.95 8.28
C GLU A 8 -12.70 -1.82 7.38
N THR A 9 -12.38 -0.61 6.91
CA THR A 9 -11.16 -0.34 6.14
C THR A 9 -9.93 -0.67 6.96
N LEU A 10 -9.88 -0.19 8.20
CA LEU A 10 -8.76 -0.46 9.10
C LEU A 10 -8.62 -1.95 9.39
N ASN A 11 -9.75 -2.62 9.62
CA ASN A 11 -9.76 -4.06 9.88
C ASN A 11 -9.27 -4.87 8.68
N LEU A 12 -9.64 -4.47 7.47
CA LEU A 12 -9.20 -5.14 6.25
C LEU A 12 -7.69 -4.98 6.05
N GLY A 13 -7.16 -3.78 6.28
CA GLY A 13 -5.72 -3.55 6.23
C GLY A 13 -4.97 -4.38 7.26
N LYS A 14 -5.52 -4.46 8.47
CA LYS A 14 -4.94 -5.29 9.54
C LYS A 14 -4.91 -6.78 9.15
N LYS A 15 -5.99 -7.28 8.57
CA LYS A 15 -6.04 -8.67 8.08
C LYS A 15 -4.98 -8.92 7.02
N LEU A 16 -4.83 -7.99 6.08
CA LEU A 16 -3.81 -8.13 5.03
C LEU A 16 -2.42 -8.18 5.64
N SER A 17 -2.14 -7.36 6.66
CA SER A 17 -0.81 -7.31 7.27
C SER A 17 -0.31 -8.68 7.76
N HIS A 18 -1.24 -9.55 8.17
CA HIS A 18 -0.88 -10.89 8.65
C HIS A 18 -0.50 -11.85 7.51
N LYS A 19 -0.78 -11.47 6.27
CA LYS A 19 -0.38 -12.26 5.10
C LYS A 19 0.90 -11.71 4.45
N LEU A 20 1.34 -10.52 4.85
CA LEU A 20 2.53 -9.90 4.30
C LEU A 20 3.78 -10.42 5.00
N ASN A 21 4.85 -10.56 4.24
CA ASN A 21 6.15 -10.98 4.72
C ASN A 21 7.15 -9.84 4.56
N PRO A 22 8.32 -9.90 5.25
CA PRO A 22 9.38 -8.95 4.94
C PRO A 22 9.64 -8.90 3.44
N ARG A 23 9.84 -7.69 2.93
CA ARG A 23 10.09 -7.41 1.51
C ARG A 23 8.87 -7.59 0.59
N SER A 24 7.68 -7.85 1.12
CA SER A 24 6.46 -7.82 0.32
C SER A 24 6.28 -6.44 -0.30
N ILE A 25 5.81 -6.40 -1.54
CA ILE A 25 5.44 -5.17 -2.23
C ILE A 25 3.91 -5.16 -2.36
N VAL A 26 3.30 -4.03 -2.03
CA VAL A 26 1.85 -3.84 -2.10
C VAL A 26 1.57 -2.63 -2.99
N LEU A 27 0.88 -2.84 -4.10
CA LEU A 27 0.44 -1.77 -4.98
C LEU A 27 -0.99 -1.40 -4.61
N LEU A 28 -1.23 -0.12 -4.36
CA LEU A 28 -2.49 0.40 -3.87
C LEU A 28 -3.04 1.41 -4.85
N GLN A 29 -4.10 1.05 -5.55
CA GLN A 29 -4.68 1.81 -6.64
C GLN A 29 -6.11 2.20 -6.33
N GLY A 30 -6.46 3.46 -6.62
CA GLY A 30 -7.81 3.95 -6.44
C GLY A 30 -7.85 5.47 -6.57
N PRO A 31 -9.04 6.05 -6.77
CA PRO A 31 -9.18 7.49 -6.93
C PRO A 31 -8.82 8.25 -5.63
N ILE A 32 -8.62 9.55 -5.77
CA ILE A 32 -8.41 10.44 -4.62
C ILE A 32 -9.62 10.31 -3.68
N GLY A 33 -9.37 10.22 -2.40
CA GLY A 33 -10.42 10.11 -1.39
C GLY A 33 -11.00 8.70 -1.24
N ALA A 34 -10.46 7.70 -1.94
CA ALA A 34 -10.97 6.32 -1.84
C ALA A 34 -10.62 5.63 -0.51
N GLY A 35 -9.71 6.21 0.28
CA GLY A 35 -9.32 5.64 1.56
C GLY A 35 -7.99 4.89 1.54
N LYS A 36 -7.12 5.19 0.59
CA LYS A 36 -5.82 4.53 0.48
C LYS A 36 -4.97 4.71 1.74
N THR A 37 -4.86 5.93 2.23
CA THR A 37 -4.10 6.21 3.47
C THR A 37 -4.70 5.48 4.67
N SER A 38 -6.02 5.45 4.79
CA SER A 38 -6.69 4.71 5.88
C SER A 38 -6.40 3.22 5.82
N PHE A 39 -6.33 2.67 4.61
CA PHE A 39 -5.99 1.26 4.44
C PHE A 39 -4.54 0.99 4.89
N VAL A 40 -3.61 1.89 4.56
CA VAL A 40 -2.22 1.79 5.03
C VAL A 40 -2.15 1.90 6.54
N GLN A 41 -2.96 2.77 7.15
CA GLN A 41 -3.07 2.85 8.62
C GLN A 41 -3.49 1.51 9.22
N GLY A 42 -4.40 0.79 8.56
CA GLY A 42 -4.82 -0.55 8.98
C GLY A 42 -3.67 -1.55 8.90
N ILE A 43 -2.93 -1.55 7.79
CA ILE A 43 -1.73 -2.38 7.63
C ILE A 43 -0.74 -2.09 8.76
N ALA A 44 -0.47 -0.81 9.01
CA ALA A 44 0.47 -0.39 10.05
C ALA A 44 0.06 -0.86 11.45
N LYS A 45 -1.23 -0.78 11.76
CA LYS A 45 -1.75 -1.31 13.03
C LYS A 45 -1.49 -2.81 13.17
N GLY A 46 -1.70 -3.56 12.09
CA GLY A 46 -1.42 -5.00 12.08
C GLY A 46 0.05 -5.31 12.20
N LEU A 47 0.94 -4.39 11.83
CA LEU A 47 2.39 -4.50 11.99
C LEU A 47 2.87 -3.99 13.35
N SER A 48 1.97 -3.51 14.20
CA SER A 48 2.31 -2.93 15.51
C SER A 48 3.16 -1.66 15.41
N ILE A 49 2.96 -0.90 14.35
CA ILE A 49 3.64 0.40 14.17
C ILE A 49 2.95 1.43 15.06
N SER A 50 3.73 2.14 15.88
CA SER A 50 3.22 3.12 16.83
C SER A 50 3.19 4.55 16.31
N GLU A 51 3.96 4.85 15.24
CA GLU A 51 3.95 6.18 14.66
C GLU A 51 2.62 6.44 13.94
N ASP A 52 2.24 7.72 13.83
CA ASP A 52 1.08 8.12 13.05
C ASP A 52 1.38 7.99 11.55
N ILE A 53 0.49 7.29 10.84
CA ILE A 53 0.64 7.13 9.39
C ILE A 53 -0.04 8.31 8.70
N THR A 54 0.73 9.02 7.88
CA THR A 54 0.23 10.15 7.10
C THR A 54 0.56 9.93 5.63
N SER A 55 -0.18 10.63 4.75
CA SER A 55 0.07 10.53 3.32
C SER A 55 1.45 11.12 2.97
N PRO A 56 2.29 10.39 2.22
CA PRO A 56 3.61 10.89 1.82
C PRO A 56 3.58 11.68 0.50
N THR A 57 2.43 12.21 0.06
CA THR A 57 2.29 12.82 -1.26
C THR A 57 3.38 13.86 -1.56
N PHE A 58 3.70 14.73 -0.59
CA PHE A 58 4.71 15.78 -0.81
C PHE A 58 6.14 15.32 -0.53
N ALA A 59 6.31 14.38 0.40
CA ALA A 59 7.63 13.84 0.74
C ALA A 59 8.04 12.69 -0.18
N LEU A 60 7.11 12.15 -0.96
CA LEU A 60 7.21 10.95 -1.80
C LEU A 60 7.27 9.66 -0.99
N SER A 61 7.99 9.60 0.14
CA SER A 61 8.02 8.40 0.97
C SER A 61 8.11 8.74 2.45
N HIS A 62 7.57 7.84 3.28
CA HIS A 62 7.71 7.83 4.73
C HIS A 62 8.19 6.45 5.17
N HIS A 63 9.13 6.40 6.12
CA HIS A 63 9.67 5.17 6.67
C HIS A 63 9.24 5.02 8.12
N TYR A 64 8.70 3.84 8.47
CA TYR A 64 8.19 3.54 9.80
C TYR A 64 8.89 2.29 10.32
N ASN A 65 9.66 2.41 11.40
CA ASN A 65 10.52 1.35 11.89
C ASN A 65 10.13 0.76 13.25
N SER A 66 9.04 1.24 13.86
CA SER A 66 8.66 0.83 15.21
C SER A 66 7.94 -0.51 15.31
N GLY A 67 7.43 -1.05 14.18
CA GLY A 67 6.64 -2.27 14.17
C GLY A 67 7.46 -3.56 14.09
N ARG A 68 6.75 -4.70 14.08
CA ARG A 68 7.41 -6.03 13.94
C ARG A 68 8.06 -6.21 12.58
N ILE A 69 7.61 -5.49 11.56
CA ILE A 69 8.23 -5.42 10.24
C ILE A 69 8.24 -3.93 9.86
N PRO A 70 9.38 -3.39 9.39
CA PRO A 70 9.40 -2.00 8.93
C PRO A 70 8.48 -1.80 7.74
N LEU A 71 7.96 -0.59 7.59
CA LEU A 71 7.06 -0.21 6.50
C LEU A 71 7.62 1.01 5.78
N ILE A 72 7.72 0.92 4.46
CA ILE A 72 8.02 2.07 3.60
C ILE A 72 6.74 2.38 2.82
N HIS A 73 6.22 3.59 2.97
CA HIS A 73 5.02 4.06 2.30
C HIS A 73 5.42 5.08 1.24
N LEU A 74 5.20 4.73 -0.02
CA LEU A 74 5.60 5.50 -1.19
C LEU A 74 4.36 5.99 -1.92
N ASP A 75 4.36 7.27 -2.37
CA ASP A 75 3.26 7.85 -3.13
C ASP A 75 3.83 8.52 -4.38
N LEU A 76 3.45 8.00 -5.55
CA LEU A 76 3.97 8.48 -6.84
C LEU A 76 3.03 9.46 -7.54
N TYR A 77 1.98 9.93 -6.86
CA TYR A 77 0.94 10.79 -7.45
C TYR A 77 1.51 12.02 -8.16
N ARG A 78 2.52 12.66 -7.59
CA ARG A 78 3.09 13.90 -8.12
C ARG A 78 4.09 13.70 -9.24
N LEU A 79 4.51 12.46 -9.50
CA LEU A 79 5.48 12.18 -10.55
C LEU A 79 4.76 11.99 -11.89
N GLU A 80 5.23 12.69 -12.92
CA GLU A 80 4.56 12.73 -14.22
C GLU A 80 5.20 11.83 -15.26
N ASN A 81 6.44 11.39 -15.05
CA ASN A 81 7.12 10.56 -16.02
C ASN A 81 7.67 9.27 -15.42
N ILE A 82 7.78 8.27 -16.28
CA ILE A 82 8.21 6.92 -15.92
C ILE A 82 9.64 6.92 -15.35
N SER A 83 10.52 7.72 -15.94
CA SER A 83 11.93 7.75 -15.53
C SER A 83 12.09 8.17 -14.07
N SER A 84 11.43 9.25 -13.67
CA SER A 84 11.45 9.72 -12.27
C SER A 84 10.81 8.73 -11.32
N ALA A 85 9.70 8.13 -11.74
CA ALA A 85 9.00 7.14 -10.92
C ALA A 85 9.86 5.89 -10.69
N LYS A 86 10.53 5.40 -11.73
CA LYS A 86 11.45 4.26 -11.61
C LYS A 86 12.62 4.56 -10.69
N GLU A 87 13.19 5.76 -10.80
CA GLU A 87 14.31 6.16 -9.95
C GLU A 87 13.94 6.13 -8.47
N VAL A 88 12.79 6.71 -8.13
CA VAL A 88 12.28 6.71 -6.76
C VAL A 88 11.98 5.29 -6.30
N PHE A 89 11.29 4.51 -7.14
CA PHE A 89 10.93 3.13 -6.80
C PHE A 89 12.17 2.27 -6.54
N PHE A 90 13.16 2.28 -7.44
CA PHE A 90 14.34 1.44 -7.27
C PHE A 90 15.15 1.82 -6.03
N SER A 91 15.22 3.11 -5.70
CA SER A 91 15.87 3.58 -4.48
C SER A 91 15.17 3.04 -3.24
N GLU A 92 13.84 3.12 -3.20
CA GLU A 92 13.07 2.65 -2.05
C GLU A 92 13.02 1.12 -1.97
N GLU A 93 13.01 0.44 -3.10
CA GLU A 93 13.10 -1.02 -3.13
C GLU A 93 14.42 -1.51 -2.54
N GLU A 94 15.53 -0.85 -2.88
CA GLU A 94 16.84 -1.18 -2.32
C GLU A 94 16.82 -1.03 -0.81
N GLU A 95 16.26 0.06 -0.30
CA GLU A 95 16.11 0.29 1.14
C GLU A 95 15.24 -0.78 1.79
N ALA A 96 14.13 -1.16 1.13
CA ALA A 96 13.25 -2.21 1.63
C ALA A 96 13.95 -3.56 1.71
N ILE A 97 14.81 -3.87 0.74
CA ILE A 97 15.60 -5.10 0.76
C ILE A 97 16.59 -5.09 1.93
N GLN A 98 17.28 -3.98 2.14
CA GLN A 98 18.26 -3.85 3.22
C GLN A 98 17.64 -3.92 4.61
N THR A 99 16.48 -3.31 4.79
CA THR A 99 15.80 -3.25 6.09
C THR A 99 14.79 -4.36 6.30
N GLN A 100 14.53 -5.19 5.28
CA GLN A 100 13.49 -6.23 5.28
C GLN A 100 12.09 -5.61 5.44
N ALA A 101 11.89 -4.41 4.91
CA ALA A 101 10.64 -3.68 5.04
C ALA A 101 9.59 -4.18 4.04
N ILE A 102 8.32 -3.95 4.38
CA ILE A 102 7.21 -4.02 3.44
C ILE A 102 7.15 -2.69 2.72
N LEU A 103 7.00 -2.72 1.39
CA LEU A 103 6.90 -1.52 0.56
C LEU A 103 5.48 -1.38 0.05
N VAL A 104 4.78 -0.32 0.47
CA VAL A 104 3.43 0.01 0.00
C VAL A 104 3.51 1.21 -0.92
N ILE A 105 2.97 1.07 -2.13
CA ILE A 105 3.07 2.10 -3.18
C ILE A 105 1.67 2.54 -3.60
N GLU A 106 1.37 3.83 -3.39
CA GLU A 106 0.16 4.46 -3.93
C GLU A 106 0.47 5.05 -5.31
N TRP A 107 -0.52 5.05 -6.20
CA TRP A 107 -0.40 5.52 -7.58
C TRP A 107 0.71 4.78 -8.33
N PRO A 108 0.62 3.44 -8.43
CA PRO A 108 1.70 2.62 -9.00
C PRO A 108 1.74 2.57 -10.53
N GLU A 109 0.83 3.25 -11.23
CA GLU A 109 0.59 3.06 -12.66
C GLU A 109 1.85 3.23 -13.51
N LEU A 110 2.74 4.16 -13.14
CA LEU A 110 3.95 4.42 -13.92
C LEU A 110 5.01 3.33 -13.81
N ILE A 111 4.95 2.49 -12.77
CA ILE A 111 6.03 1.52 -12.49
C ILE A 111 5.55 0.08 -12.36
N GLU A 112 4.26 -0.16 -12.50
CA GLU A 112 3.72 -1.51 -12.27
C GLU A 112 4.38 -2.55 -13.17
N THR A 113 4.69 -2.19 -14.42
CA THR A 113 5.28 -3.12 -15.39
C THR A 113 6.71 -3.56 -15.06
N VAL A 114 7.39 -2.86 -14.15
CA VAL A 114 8.78 -3.22 -13.76
C VAL A 114 8.83 -4.01 -12.46
N ILE A 115 7.69 -4.35 -11.87
CA ILE A 115 7.62 -5.10 -10.62
C ILE A 115 7.10 -6.50 -10.90
N ASP A 116 7.83 -7.52 -10.45
CA ASP A 116 7.50 -8.92 -10.78
C ASP A 116 6.53 -9.57 -9.79
N ASN A 117 6.71 -9.34 -8.48
CA ASN A 117 5.91 -9.97 -7.44
C ASN A 117 5.34 -8.92 -6.52
N PHE A 118 4.02 -8.80 -6.49
CA PHE A 118 3.37 -7.80 -5.66
C PHE A 118 1.93 -8.20 -5.35
N TRP A 119 1.44 -7.70 -4.22
CA TRP A 119 0.02 -7.66 -3.92
C TRP A 119 -0.58 -6.47 -4.63
N LYS A 120 -1.75 -6.63 -5.21
CA LYS A 120 -2.45 -5.52 -5.86
C LYS A 120 -3.80 -5.29 -5.20
N ILE A 121 -4.00 -4.08 -4.71
CA ILE A 121 -5.25 -3.67 -4.07
C ILE A 121 -5.87 -2.56 -4.92
N GLU A 122 -7.08 -2.80 -5.41
CA GLU A 122 -7.86 -1.81 -6.12
C GLU A 122 -9.04 -1.39 -5.25
N ILE A 123 -9.19 -0.09 -5.07
CA ILE A 123 -10.27 0.51 -4.27
C ILE A 123 -11.12 1.37 -5.19
N ASN A 124 -12.42 1.13 -5.17
CA ASN A 124 -13.39 1.90 -5.95
C ASN A 124 -14.54 2.37 -5.07
N TYR A 125 -15.14 3.49 -5.44
CA TYR A 125 -16.34 3.95 -4.76
C TYR A 125 -17.49 2.98 -5.02
N ALA A 126 -18.27 2.70 -3.98
CA ALA A 126 -19.50 1.92 -4.10
C ALA A 126 -20.72 2.85 -4.03
N LYS A 127 -21.89 2.33 -4.41
CA LYS A 127 -23.11 3.14 -4.55
C LYS A 127 -23.60 3.77 -3.24
N ASN A 128 -23.35 3.17 -2.09
CA ASN A 128 -23.89 3.60 -0.79
C ASN A 128 -22.81 4.11 0.15
N HIS A 129 -21.97 5.03 -0.29
CA HIS A 129 -20.88 5.64 0.47
C HIS A 129 -19.79 4.67 0.93
N GLY A 130 -19.94 3.39 0.67
CA GLY A 130 -18.91 2.41 0.96
C GLY A 130 -17.83 2.38 -0.11
N ARG A 131 -16.95 1.40 0.01
CA ARG A 131 -15.88 1.16 -0.95
C ARG A 131 -15.88 -0.31 -1.36
N HIS A 132 -15.48 -0.55 -2.59
CA HIS A 132 -15.30 -1.89 -3.10
C HIS A 132 -13.80 -2.18 -3.20
N TYR A 133 -13.36 -3.24 -2.56
CA TYR A 133 -11.95 -3.66 -2.56
C TYR A 133 -11.77 -4.94 -3.35
N GLU A 134 -10.77 -4.96 -4.20
CA GLU A 134 -10.28 -6.17 -4.84
C GLU A 134 -8.84 -6.35 -4.46
N ILE A 135 -8.52 -7.44 -3.75
CA ILE A 135 -7.17 -7.74 -3.27
C ILE A 135 -6.70 -9.01 -3.97
N ARG A 136 -5.60 -8.91 -4.69
CA ARG A 136 -4.95 -10.04 -5.36
C ARG A 136 -3.57 -10.28 -4.80
N ASP A 137 -3.25 -11.54 -4.57
CA ASP A 137 -1.93 -11.95 -4.08
C ASP A 137 -0.89 -11.90 -5.22
N PRO A 138 0.40 -12.14 -4.93
CA PRO A 138 1.43 -12.11 -5.99
C PRO A 138 1.22 -13.12 -7.12
N LYS A 139 0.39 -14.15 -6.92
CA LYS A 139 0.02 -15.10 -7.96
C LYS A 139 -1.24 -14.70 -8.70
N ASN A 140 -1.76 -13.50 -8.43
CA ASN A 140 -2.96 -12.92 -9.04
C ASN A 140 -4.28 -13.60 -8.63
N PHE A 141 -4.30 -14.31 -7.49
CA PHE A 141 -5.53 -14.88 -6.94
C PHE A 141 -6.22 -13.89 -6.00
N LEU A 142 -7.56 -13.85 -6.08
CA LEU A 142 -8.37 -13.05 -5.16
C LEU A 142 -8.21 -13.52 -3.73
N THR A 143 -8.10 -12.56 -2.82
CA THR A 143 -7.97 -12.78 -1.38
C THR A 143 -9.06 -11.98 -0.66
N PHE A 144 -9.67 -12.56 0.36
CA PHE A 144 -10.75 -11.93 1.14
C PHE A 144 -12.00 -11.65 0.30
N SER A 145 -12.31 -12.46 -0.68
CA SER A 145 -13.52 -12.32 -1.51
C SER A 145 -14.79 -12.78 -0.79
#